data_e4ca699bd14834e043d82015ce47e007
#
_entry.id   e4ca699bd14834e043d82015ce47e007
#
_cell.length_a   1.000
_cell.length_b   1.000
_cell.length_c   1.000
_cell.angle_alpha   90.00
_cell.angle_beta   90.00
_cell.angle_gamma   90.00
#
_symmetry.space_group_name_H-M   'P 1'
#
loop_
_entity.id
_entity.type
_entity.pdbx_description
1 polymer ?
#
loop_
_entity_poly.entity_id
_entity_poly.type
_entity_poly.pdbx_seq_one_letter_code
_entity_poly.pdbx_strand_id
1 'polypeptide(L)'
;MRKNEGVLNMKKVIALIASLCLLVTSSAFAASDRVVIYTAAEDERIAYLQEKLDVQFPDVEIVIQSLGTGQLLSKLQAEGNNSDCDIFYDLEVVNAEIILNADPDLFVDLSDYDFSIYDSSVTGYTDRHHKYAVNGKTYGAFLVNTKILEEKGLEVPATYEDMLKPEYAELISMPNPKSSGTGYSYYNGMVTILGQNEGLAYFEHLNPNIKEYTTSGSAPAKAAVRGDVAIAYGLLWQCVNYANENEGLVVVVPEQGLAYDLFTMGIVSGHETKPAVKDVFTYIYNELNKPQCALFNPDIIYMDMPASEIPNYPTGFGEITMEGMFDFEYKQDLLDLWEY
;
A
#
# COMPACT_ATOMS: atom_id res chain seq x y z
N MET A 1 -77.80 7.35 6.86
CA MET A 1 -77.13 6.54 5.89
C MET A 1 -75.93 7.35 5.30
N ARG A 2 -74.82 7.42 5.93
CA ARG A 2 -73.49 7.95 5.40
C ARG A 2 -72.43 7.57 6.38
N LYS A 3 -71.90 6.31 6.31
CA LYS A 3 -70.78 5.88 7.16
C LYS A 3 -69.96 4.73 6.54
N ASN A 4 -70.03 4.41 5.24
CA ASN A 4 -69.32 3.27 4.69
C ASN A 4 -68.44 3.57 3.45
N GLU A 5 -68.33 4.80 2.97
CA GLU A 5 -67.49 5.10 1.80
C GLU A 5 -66.00 5.42 2.12
N GLY A 6 -65.72 5.84 3.37
CA GLY A 6 -64.33 6.20 3.76
C GLY A 6 -63.40 5.01 4.01
N VAL A 7 -63.92 3.86 4.45
CA VAL A 7 -63.11 2.68 4.80
C VAL A 7 -62.67 1.87 3.59
N LEU A 8 -63.46 1.95 2.50
CA LEU A 8 -63.14 1.20 1.26
C LEU A 8 -61.98 1.85 0.46
N ASN A 9 -61.85 3.18 0.56
CA ASN A 9 -60.75 3.90 -0.12
C ASN A 9 -59.39 3.74 0.59
N MET A 10 -59.39 3.63 1.91
CA MET A 10 -58.17 3.48 2.69
C MET A 10 -57.53 2.09 2.50
N LYS A 11 -58.31 1.03 2.31
CA LYS A 11 -57.81 -0.33 1.99
C LYS A 11 -57.23 -0.43 0.60
N LYS A 12 -57.76 0.33 -0.38
CA LYS A 12 -57.20 0.39 -1.74
C LYS A 12 -55.90 1.20 -1.83
N VAL A 13 -55.78 2.26 -1.02
CA VAL A 13 -54.56 3.06 -0.95
C VAL A 13 -53.44 2.29 -0.23
N ILE A 14 -53.75 1.53 0.82
CA ILE A 14 -52.78 0.69 1.52
C ILE A 14 -52.32 -0.48 0.62
N ALA A 15 -53.18 -1.05 -0.20
CA ALA A 15 -52.84 -2.10 -1.17
C ALA A 15 -51.94 -1.55 -2.33
N LEU A 16 -52.13 -0.28 -2.72
CA LEU A 16 -51.29 0.35 -3.76
C LEU A 16 -49.90 0.75 -3.24
N ILE A 17 -49.80 1.17 -1.99
CA ILE A 17 -48.53 1.49 -1.33
C ILE A 17 -47.73 0.20 -1.04
N ALA A 18 -48.41 -0.89 -0.65
CA ALA A 18 -47.75 -2.20 -0.46
C ALA A 18 -47.23 -2.82 -1.77
N SER A 19 -47.87 -2.52 -2.92
CA SER A 19 -47.36 -2.97 -4.25
C SER A 19 -46.22 -2.11 -4.79
N LEU A 20 -46.01 -0.87 -4.31
CA LEU A 20 -44.94 0.01 -4.77
C LEU A 20 -43.63 -0.17 -3.96
N CYS A 21 -43.71 -0.82 -2.79
CA CYS A 21 -42.52 -1.13 -1.95
C CYS A 21 -41.86 -2.48 -2.30
N LEU A 22 -42.29 -3.20 -3.32
CA LEU A 22 -41.77 -4.50 -3.71
C LEU A 22 -40.94 -4.48 -5.03
N LEU A 23 -40.53 -3.27 -5.47
CA LEU A 23 -39.61 -3.11 -6.61
C LEU A 23 -38.30 -2.43 -6.18
N VAL A 24 -37.83 -2.65 -4.95
CA VAL A 24 -36.40 -2.66 -4.72
C VAL A 24 -35.91 -4.03 -5.16
N THR A 25 -35.64 -4.17 -6.44
CA THR A 25 -34.80 -5.25 -6.93
C THR A 25 -33.44 -5.05 -6.25
N SER A 26 -33.21 -5.73 -5.13
CA SER A 26 -31.85 -6.07 -4.75
C SER A 26 -31.31 -6.84 -5.95
N SER A 27 -30.49 -6.21 -6.77
CA SER A 27 -29.63 -6.91 -7.71
C SER A 27 -28.74 -7.80 -6.83
N ALA A 28 -29.19 -9.04 -6.57
CA ALA A 28 -28.31 -10.06 -6.04
C ALA A 28 -27.37 -10.38 -7.21
N PHE A 29 -26.19 -9.78 -7.20
CA PHE A 29 -25.12 -10.18 -8.10
C PHE A 29 -24.94 -11.70 -7.97
N ALA A 30 -24.81 -12.38 -9.09
CA ALA A 30 -24.44 -13.78 -9.09
C ALA A 30 -23.00 -13.89 -8.50
N ALA A 31 -22.64 -15.02 -7.93
CA ALA A 31 -21.29 -15.21 -7.35
C ALA A 31 -20.16 -15.00 -8.38
N SER A 32 -20.48 -15.10 -9.70
CA SER A 32 -19.58 -14.81 -10.83
C SER A 32 -19.34 -13.32 -11.07
N ASP A 33 -20.21 -12.46 -10.53
CA ASP A 33 -20.21 -11.02 -10.76
C ASP A 33 -19.60 -10.26 -9.57
N ARG A 34 -18.93 -10.96 -8.67
CA ARG A 34 -18.23 -10.40 -7.51
C ARG A 34 -16.73 -10.66 -7.62
N VAL A 35 -15.92 -9.61 -7.45
CA VAL A 35 -14.46 -9.67 -7.41
C VAL A 35 -13.96 -9.11 -6.10
N VAL A 36 -13.15 -9.88 -5.38
CA VAL A 36 -12.55 -9.51 -4.11
C VAL A 36 -11.06 -9.24 -4.30
N ILE A 37 -10.64 -8.04 -3.92
CA ILE A 37 -9.25 -7.59 -4.00
C ILE A 37 -8.70 -7.45 -2.58
N TYR A 38 -7.65 -8.19 -2.24
CA TYR A 38 -6.90 -7.94 -1.00
C TYR A 38 -5.72 -7.03 -1.31
N THR A 39 -5.53 -5.98 -0.50
CA THR A 39 -4.49 -4.99 -0.76
C THR A 39 -3.86 -4.43 0.50
N ALA A 40 -2.57 -4.09 0.41
CA ALA A 40 -1.85 -3.31 1.42
C ALA A 40 -1.71 -1.82 1.03
N ALA A 41 -2.38 -1.38 -0.04
CA ALA A 41 -2.38 0.01 -0.49
C ALA A 41 -2.99 0.96 0.56
N GLU A 42 -2.63 2.24 0.47
CA GLU A 42 -3.15 3.30 1.32
C GLU A 42 -4.59 3.69 0.93
N ASP A 43 -5.31 4.30 1.87
CA ASP A 43 -6.72 4.65 1.73
C ASP A 43 -7.00 5.47 0.46
N GLU A 44 -6.10 6.41 0.11
CA GLU A 44 -6.23 7.29 -1.06
C GLU A 44 -6.11 6.49 -2.37
N ARG A 45 -5.21 5.51 -2.41
CA ARG A 45 -5.01 4.61 -3.56
C ARG A 45 -6.17 3.63 -3.69
N ILE A 46 -6.67 3.11 -2.56
CA ILE A 46 -7.86 2.24 -2.53
C ILE A 46 -9.08 2.98 -3.05
N ALA A 47 -9.30 4.23 -2.62
CA ALA A 47 -10.42 5.03 -3.08
C ALA A 47 -10.36 5.29 -4.60
N TYR A 48 -9.17 5.58 -5.13
CA TYR A 48 -8.97 5.74 -6.56
C TYR A 48 -9.25 4.43 -7.33
N LEU A 49 -8.70 3.31 -6.85
CA LEU A 49 -8.89 1.99 -7.45
C LEU A 49 -10.39 1.63 -7.48
N GLN A 50 -11.10 1.80 -6.36
CA GLN A 50 -12.54 1.53 -6.25
C GLN A 50 -13.34 2.39 -7.24
N GLU A 51 -13.10 3.71 -7.27
CA GLU A 51 -13.79 4.63 -8.17
C GLU A 51 -13.65 4.20 -9.64
N LYS A 52 -12.41 3.88 -10.07
CA LYS A 52 -12.14 3.51 -11.45
C LYS A 52 -12.74 2.16 -11.83
N LEU A 53 -12.66 1.18 -10.92
CA LEU A 53 -13.24 -0.14 -11.15
C LEU A 53 -14.78 -0.11 -11.17
N ASP A 54 -15.43 0.65 -10.27
CA ASP A 54 -16.89 0.81 -10.26
C ASP A 54 -17.41 1.46 -11.55
N VAL A 55 -16.65 2.42 -12.09
CA VAL A 55 -17.01 3.05 -13.38
C VAL A 55 -16.84 2.08 -14.56
N GLN A 56 -15.75 1.31 -14.56
CA GLN A 56 -15.43 0.40 -15.66
C GLN A 56 -16.30 -0.86 -15.64
N PHE A 57 -16.66 -1.34 -14.47
CA PHE A 57 -17.40 -2.59 -14.24
C PHE A 57 -18.68 -2.38 -13.43
N PRO A 58 -19.66 -1.60 -13.93
CA PRO A 58 -20.85 -1.21 -13.17
C PRO A 58 -21.75 -2.39 -12.80
N ASP A 59 -21.61 -3.53 -13.45
CA ASP A 59 -22.38 -4.75 -13.21
C ASP A 59 -21.62 -5.77 -12.34
N VAL A 60 -20.41 -5.44 -11.86
CA VAL A 60 -19.58 -6.29 -11.00
C VAL A 60 -19.48 -5.68 -9.60
N GLU A 61 -19.74 -6.47 -8.58
CA GLU A 61 -19.51 -6.06 -7.20
C GLU A 61 -18.00 -6.13 -6.90
N ILE A 62 -17.31 -5.00 -6.85
CA ILE A 62 -15.92 -4.90 -6.48
C ILE A 62 -15.80 -4.71 -4.97
N VAL A 63 -15.13 -5.62 -4.28
CA VAL A 63 -14.89 -5.56 -2.85
C VAL A 63 -13.39 -5.45 -2.58
N ILE A 64 -12.91 -4.31 -2.11
CA ILE A 64 -11.50 -4.10 -1.77
C ILE A 64 -11.34 -4.23 -0.25
N GLN A 65 -10.56 -5.20 0.18
CA GLN A 65 -10.21 -5.40 1.59
C GLN A 65 -8.80 -4.88 1.86
N SER A 66 -8.74 -3.79 2.64
CA SER A 66 -7.48 -3.22 3.12
C SER A 66 -6.91 -4.05 4.26
N LEU A 67 -5.63 -4.36 4.19
CA LEU A 67 -4.87 -5.15 5.16
C LEU A 67 -3.49 -4.51 5.36
N GLY A 68 -2.90 -4.66 6.54
CA GLY A 68 -1.48 -4.37 6.70
C GLY A 68 -0.64 -5.42 5.96
N THR A 69 0.58 -5.05 5.52
CA THR A 69 1.44 -5.91 4.70
C THR A 69 1.66 -7.30 5.29
N GLY A 70 1.96 -7.39 6.60
CA GLY A 70 2.11 -8.69 7.28
C GLY A 70 0.79 -9.46 7.43
N GLN A 71 -0.35 -8.74 7.54
CA GLN A 71 -1.67 -9.38 7.59
C GLN A 71 -2.07 -9.95 6.22
N LEU A 72 -1.75 -9.24 5.13
CA LEU A 72 -1.99 -9.71 3.77
C LEU A 72 -1.25 -11.00 3.49
N LEU A 73 0.05 -11.07 3.81
CA LEU A 73 0.84 -12.29 3.74
C LEU A 73 0.20 -13.43 4.53
N SER A 74 -0.01 -13.21 5.84
CA SER A 74 -0.54 -14.24 6.74
C SER A 74 -1.90 -14.76 6.31
N LYS A 75 -2.76 -13.87 5.80
CA LYS A 75 -4.10 -14.23 5.35
C LYS A 75 -4.06 -15.08 4.07
N LEU A 76 -3.27 -14.68 3.06
CA LEU A 76 -3.11 -15.46 1.83
C LEU A 76 -2.51 -16.85 2.11
N GLN A 77 -1.50 -16.92 2.99
CA GLN A 77 -0.92 -18.23 3.40
C GLN A 77 -1.93 -19.13 4.13
N ALA A 78 -2.72 -18.57 5.04
CA ALA A 78 -3.67 -19.34 5.83
C ALA A 78 -4.86 -19.84 5.01
N GLU A 79 -5.32 -19.06 4.05
CA GLU A 79 -6.48 -19.37 3.20
C GLU A 79 -6.10 -20.24 2.01
N GLY A 80 -4.91 -20.05 1.43
CA GLY A 80 -4.44 -20.79 0.25
C GLY A 80 -5.43 -20.70 -0.90
N ASN A 81 -5.64 -21.80 -1.62
CA ASN A 81 -6.60 -21.90 -2.72
C ASN A 81 -8.08 -21.80 -2.29
N ASN A 82 -8.37 -21.75 -0.99
CA ASN A 82 -9.73 -21.53 -0.47
C ASN A 82 -9.95 -20.06 -0.06
N SER A 83 -9.04 -19.18 -0.45
CA SER A 83 -9.16 -17.75 -0.16
C SER A 83 -10.40 -17.16 -0.81
N ASP A 84 -11.01 -16.16 -0.15
CA ASP A 84 -11.97 -15.28 -0.80
C ASP A 84 -11.30 -14.27 -1.74
N CYS A 85 -9.98 -14.12 -1.68
CA CYS A 85 -9.20 -13.22 -2.51
C CYS A 85 -9.16 -13.70 -3.95
N ASP A 86 -9.69 -12.91 -4.85
CA ASP A 86 -9.56 -13.16 -6.29
C ASP A 86 -8.26 -12.57 -6.85
N ILE A 87 -7.98 -11.31 -6.45
CA ILE A 87 -6.81 -10.54 -6.89
C ILE A 87 -6.09 -10.02 -5.66
N PHE A 88 -4.80 -10.25 -5.56
CA PHE A 88 -3.97 -9.52 -4.61
C PHE A 88 -3.35 -8.30 -5.31
N TYR A 89 -3.26 -7.19 -4.58
CA TYR A 89 -2.73 -5.93 -5.07
C TYR A 89 -1.88 -5.28 -3.97
N ASP A 90 -0.70 -4.75 -4.30
CA ASP A 90 0.27 -4.23 -3.34
C ASP A 90 0.74 -5.27 -2.30
N LEU A 91 1.01 -6.48 -2.74
CA LEU A 91 1.76 -7.45 -1.95
C LEU A 91 3.26 -7.20 -2.17
N GLU A 92 4.03 -7.01 -1.10
CA GLU A 92 5.49 -6.87 -1.21
C GLU A 92 6.11 -8.05 -1.96
N VAL A 93 7.13 -7.78 -2.78
CA VAL A 93 7.78 -8.82 -3.60
C VAL A 93 8.31 -9.97 -2.76
N VAL A 94 8.93 -9.68 -1.61
CA VAL A 94 9.43 -10.74 -0.71
C VAL A 94 8.30 -11.58 -0.13
N ASN A 95 7.14 -11.00 0.14
CA ASN A 95 5.97 -11.72 0.62
C ASN A 95 5.36 -12.61 -0.46
N ALA A 96 5.37 -12.17 -1.72
CA ALA A 96 4.98 -13.02 -2.85
C ALA A 96 5.93 -14.22 -2.99
N GLU A 97 7.24 -14.01 -2.83
CA GLU A 97 8.23 -15.09 -2.84
C GLU A 97 8.07 -16.07 -1.67
N ILE A 98 7.76 -15.58 -0.46
CA ILE A 98 7.42 -16.43 0.70
C ILE A 98 6.26 -17.38 0.35
N ILE A 99 5.21 -16.84 -0.25
CA ILE A 99 4.04 -17.63 -0.64
C ILE A 99 4.42 -18.67 -1.69
N LEU A 100 5.12 -18.25 -2.77
CA LEU A 100 5.49 -19.13 -3.86
C LEU A 100 6.51 -20.22 -3.45
N ASN A 101 7.36 -19.96 -2.47
CA ASN A 101 8.24 -20.99 -1.90
C ASN A 101 7.45 -22.06 -1.13
N ALA A 102 6.37 -21.66 -0.46
CA ALA A 102 5.51 -22.59 0.28
C ALA A 102 4.51 -23.33 -0.63
N ASP A 103 3.94 -22.65 -1.60
CA ASP A 103 2.99 -23.16 -2.59
C ASP A 103 3.23 -22.49 -3.95
N PRO A 104 4.03 -23.11 -4.83
CA PRO A 104 4.36 -22.56 -6.15
C PRO A 104 3.15 -22.40 -7.09
N ASP A 105 2.04 -23.06 -6.78
CA ASP A 105 0.83 -23.06 -7.60
C ASP A 105 -0.26 -22.15 -7.06
N LEU A 106 -0.03 -21.43 -5.95
CA LEU A 106 -1.05 -20.55 -5.37
C LEU A 106 -1.41 -19.36 -6.26
N PHE A 107 -0.50 -18.89 -7.11
CA PHE A 107 -0.75 -17.78 -8.02
C PHE A 107 -0.83 -18.25 -9.47
N VAL A 108 -1.72 -17.61 -10.23
CA VAL A 108 -1.92 -17.86 -11.66
C VAL A 108 -0.67 -17.49 -12.45
N ASP A 109 -0.37 -18.27 -13.49
CA ASP A 109 0.66 -17.94 -14.48
C ASP A 109 0.18 -16.76 -15.35
N LEU A 110 0.93 -15.68 -15.34
CA LEU A 110 0.67 -14.43 -16.07
C LEU A 110 1.51 -14.33 -17.36
N SER A 111 2.12 -15.41 -17.86
CA SER A 111 3.00 -15.38 -19.04
C SER A 111 2.29 -14.94 -20.33
N ASP A 112 0.95 -14.94 -20.35
CA ASP A 112 0.14 -14.39 -21.45
C ASP A 112 0.10 -12.84 -21.47
N TYR A 113 0.55 -12.18 -20.41
CA TYR A 113 0.62 -10.72 -20.33
C TYR A 113 1.96 -10.19 -20.85
N ASP A 114 1.98 -8.96 -21.36
CA ASP A 114 3.17 -8.36 -21.96
C ASP A 114 4.12 -7.77 -20.89
N PHE A 115 5.08 -8.55 -20.42
CA PHE A 115 6.10 -8.10 -19.46
C PHE A 115 7.18 -7.21 -20.09
N SER A 116 7.21 -7.04 -21.41
CA SER A 116 8.17 -6.12 -22.07
C SER A 116 7.93 -4.65 -21.78
N ILE A 117 6.80 -4.33 -21.14
CA ILE A 117 6.47 -2.96 -20.70
C ILE A 117 7.33 -2.46 -19.54
N TYR A 118 7.97 -3.36 -18.79
CA TYR A 118 8.73 -2.99 -17.59
C TYR A 118 10.09 -2.40 -17.89
N ASP A 119 10.51 -1.43 -17.07
CA ASP A 119 11.85 -0.88 -17.10
C ASP A 119 12.90 -1.92 -16.65
N SER A 120 14.12 -1.78 -17.16
CA SER A 120 15.24 -2.68 -16.83
C SER A 120 15.57 -2.74 -15.33
N SER A 121 15.22 -1.72 -14.55
CA SER A 121 15.43 -1.69 -13.10
C SER A 121 14.57 -2.69 -12.35
N VAL A 122 13.47 -3.17 -12.95
CA VAL A 122 12.53 -4.12 -12.32
C VAL A 122 12.36 -5.44 -13.08
N THR A 123 12.95 -5.62 -14.27
CA THR A 123 12.77 -6.84 -15.06
C THR A 123 13.27 -8.10 -14.35
N GLY A 124 14.35 -8.02 -13.58
CA GLY A 124 14.84 -9.14 -12.78
C GLY A 124 13.85 -9.64 -11.72
N TYR A 125 12.86 -8.81 -11.36
CA TYR A 125 11.78 -9.14 -10.42
C TYR A 125 10.56 -9.70 -11.12
N THR A 126 10.23 -9.19 -12.30
CA THR A 126 9.05 -9.63 -13.06
C THR A 126 9.26 -10.94 -13.79
N ASP A 127 10.51 -11.26 -14.19
CA ASP A 127 10.83 -12.40 -15.05
C ASP A 127 11.05 -13.71 -14.27
N ARG A 128 11.07 -13.68 -12.93
CA ARG A 128 11.45 -14.86 -12.15
C ARG A 128 10.49 -16.04 -12.35
N HIS A 129 9.18 -15.78 -12.30
CA HIS A 129 8.16 -16.83 -12.26
C HIS A 129 6.96 -16.56 -13.15
N HIS A 130 6.73 -15.33 -13.59
CA HIS A 130 5.48 -14.87 -14.21
C HIS A 130 4.23 -15.18 -13.33
N LYS A 131 4.40 -15.33 -12.01
CA LYS A 131 3.31 -15.60 -11.08
C LYS A 131 2.73 -14.34 -10.45
N TYR A 132 3.42 -13.23 -10.64
CA TYR A 132 2.99 -11.88 -10.24
C TYR A 132 3.55 -10.85 -11.22
N ALA A 133 2.96 -9.68 -11.20
CA ALA A 133 3.43 -8.49 -11.91
C ALA A 133 3.80 -7.40 -10.91
N VAL A 134 4.90 -6.68 -11.13
CA VAL A 134 5.24 -5.52 -10.29
C VAL A 134 4.23 -4.40 -10.57
N ASN A 135 3.60 -3.87 -9.52
CA ASN A 135 2.59 -2.82 -9.65
C ASN A 135 3.00 -1.49 -9.03
N GLY A 136 4.12 -1.45 -8.30
CA GLY A 136 4.64 -0.22 -7.70
C GLY A 136 6.04 -0.36 -7.16
N LYS A 137 6.74 0.78 -7.08
CA LYS A 137 8.00 0.99 -6.37
C LYS A 137 7.76 2.12 -5.38
N THR A 138 8.17 1.95 -4.14
CA THR A 138 7.89 2.91 -3.08
C THR A 138 9.12 3.15 -2.23
N TYR A 139 9.43 4.41 -1.97
CA TYR A 139 10.49 4.84 -1.06
C TYR A 139 9.93 5.30 0.28
N GLY A 140 10.73 5.14 1.33
CA GLY A 140 10.50 5.82 2.59
C GLY A 140 11.32 7.09 2.70
N ALA A 141 10.73 8.15 3.28
CA ALA A 141 11.41 9.42 3.52
C ALA A 141 10.96 10.06 4.84
N PHE A 142 11.64 11.11 5.26
CA PHE A 142 11.24 11.86 6.45
C PHE A 142 10.34 13.05 6.08
N LEU A 143 9.21 13.18 6.78
CA LEU A 143 8.40 14.39 6.83
C LEU A 143 8.69 15.11 8.14
N VAL A 144 9.12 16.36 8.06
CA VAL A 144 9.52 17.16 9.20
C VAL A 144 8.59 18.34 9.38
N ASN A 145 8.03 18.48 10.58
CA ASN A 145 7.25 19.65 11.00
C ASN A 145 8.20 20.69 11.58
N THR A 146 8.59 21.67 10.75
CA THR A 146 9.57 22.70 11.12
C THR A 146 9.07 23.62 12.22
N LYS A 147 7.74 23.83 12.32
CA LYS A 147 7.15 24.67 13.38
C LYS A 147 7.42 24.09 14.77
N ILE A 148 7.29 22.77 14.92
CA ILE A 148 7.57 22.11 16.21
C ILE A 148 9.07 22.20 16.54
N LEU A 149 9.95 22.01 15.54
CA LEU A 149 11.40 22.13 15.76
C LEU A 149 11.80 23.56 16.11
N GLU A 150 11.28 24.57 15.41
CA GLU A 150 11.51 25.99 15.68
C GLU A 150 11.07 26.39 17.10
N GLU A 151 9.89 25.94 17.55
CA GLU A 151 9.39 26.18 18.91
C GLU A 151 10.34 25.60 20.00
N LYS A 152 11.04 24.52 19.65
CA LYS A 152 12.00 23.87 20.54
C LYS A 152 13.44 24.38 20.36
N GLY A 153 13.68 25.24 19.36
CA GLY A 153 15.02 25.72 19.01
C GLY A 153 15.91 24.63 18.40
N LEU A 154 15.31 23.67 17.69
CA LEU A 154 15.99 22.54 17.07
C LEU A 154 16.14 22.75 15.56
N GLU A 155 17.21 22.22 14.99
CA GLU A 155 17.45 22.22 13.56
C GLU A 155 16.64 21.13 12.83
N VAL A 156 16.44 21.29 11.52
CA VAL A 156 15.89 20.22 10.68
C VAL A 156 17.00 19.19 10.42
N PRO A 157 16.81 17.90 10.75
CA PRO A 157 17.80 16.87 10.46
C PRO A 157 17.98 16.68 8.95
N ALA A 158 19.20 16.40 8.49
CA ALA A 158 19.52 16.25 7.08
C ALA A 158 20.00 14.82 6.72
N THR A 159 20.43 14.05 7.71
CA THR A 159 21.00 12.70 7.51
C THR A 159 20.33 11.69 8.43
N TYR A 160 20.53 10.40 8.14
CA TYR A 160 20.10 9.35 9.08
C TYR A 160 20.79 9.47 10.43
N GLU A 161 22.07 9.88 10.47
CA GLU A 161 22.81 10.07 11.71
C GLU A 161 22.23 11.22 12.56
N ASP A 162 21.77 12.29 11.92
CA ASP A 162 21.12 13.40 12.64
C ASP A 162 19.91 12.94 13.47
N MET A 163 19.19 11.90 13.00
CA MET A 163 18.03 11.36 13.72
C MET A 163 18.39 10.76 15.10
N LEU A 164 19.68 10.44 15.31
CA LEU A 164 20.17 9.88 16.57
C LEU A 164 20.46 10.94 17.64
N LYS A 165 20.42 12.24 17.31
CA LYS A 165 20.69 13.32 18.24
C LYS A 165 19.70 13.29 19.41
N PRO A 166 20.16 13.33 20.67
CA PRO A 166 19.30 13.19 21.84
C PRO A 166 18.26 14.34 21.99
N GLU A 167 18.49 15.48 21.34
CA GLU A 167 17.54 16.58 21.31
C GLU A 167 16.21 16.23 20.61
N TYR A 168 16.16 15.16 19.81
CA TYR A 168 14.93 14.68 19.19
C TYR A 168 14.19 13.63 20.04
N ALA A 169 14.55 13.46 21.31
CA ALA A 169 13.91 12.51 22.22
C ALA A 169 12.37 12.63 22.18
N GLU A 170 11.68 11.51 21.90
CA GLU A 170 10.22 11.42 21.78
C GLU A 170 9.58 12.36 20.72
N LEU A 171 10.34 12.75 19.70
CA LEU A 171 9.84 13.60 18.61
C LEU A 171 9.65 12.87 17.28
N ILE A 172 10.05 11.61 17.18
CA ILE A 172 10.02 10.82 15.95
C ILE A 172 8.90 9.78 16.01
N SER A 173 8.17 9.62 14.91
CA SER A 173 7.29 8.47 14.67
C SER A 173 7.78 7.70 13.46
N MET A 174 7.79 6.38 13.54
CA MET A 174 8.09 5.49 12.41
C MET A 174 7.21 4.24 12.42
N PRO A 175 7.01 3.58 11.27
CA PRO A 175 6.28 2.31 11.23
C PRO A 175 7.11 1.19 11.86
N ASN A 176 6.44 0.25 12.53
CA ASN A 176 7.10 -0.95 13.05
C ASN A 176 7.46 -1.91 11.89
N PRO A 177 8.72 -2.34 11.77
CA PRO A 177 9.17 -3.24 10.69
C PRO A 177 8.42 -4.57 10.61
N LYS A 178 7.91 -5.08 11.74
CA LYS A 178 7.16 -6.36 11.79
C LYS A 178 5.74 -6.25 11.19
N SER A 179 5.20 -5.04 11.11
CA SER A 179 3.80 -4.84 10.65
C SER A 179 3.68 -4.01 9.37
N SER A 180 4.75 -3.31 8.97
CA SER A 180 4.75 -2.36 7.84
C SER A 180 5.96 -2.56 6.94
N GLY A 181 5.72 -2.68 5.63
CA GLY A 181 6.78 -2.72 4.62
C GLY A 181 7.63 -1.45 4.62
N THR A 182 7.03 -0.27 4.79
CA THR A 182 7.75 0.99 4.93
C THR A 182 8.68 0.98 6.14
N GLY A 183 8.25 0.40 7.26
CA GLY A 183 9.11 0.21 8.44
C GLY A 183 10.23 -0.78 8.16
N TYR A 184 9.91 -1.88 7.48
CA TYR A 184 10.90 -2.89 7.09
C TYR A 184 11.93 -2.32 6.11
N SER A 185 11.52 -1.53 5.12
CA SER A 185 12.44 -0.92 4.16
C SER A 185 13.43 0.04 4.84
N TYR A 186 12.99 0.81 5.85
CA TYR A 186 13.90 1.62 6.65
C TYR A 186 14.89 0.75 7.43
N TYR A 187 14.37 -0.25 8.13
CA TYR A 187 15.18 -1.14 8.96
C TYR A 187 16.23 -1.89 8.13
N ASN A 188 15.80 -2.58 7.08
CA ASN A 188 16.70 -3.31 6.20
C ASN A 188 17.64 -2.35 5.41
N GLY A 189 17.14 -1.19 4.98
CA GLY A 189 17.97 -0.18 4.32
C GLY A 189 19.15 0.25 5.17
N MET A 190 18.94 0.51 6.46
CA MET A 190 20.01 0.85 7.41
C MET A 190 20.96 -0.32 7.64
N VAL A 191 20.44 -1.54 7.77
CA VAL A 191 21.27 -2.75 7.88
C VAL A 191 22.12 -2.95 6.61
N THR A 192 21.54 -2.69 5.44
CA THR A 192 22.24 -2.82 4.15
C THR A 192 23.41 -1.85 4.04
N ILE A 193 23.25 -0.58 4.40
CA ILE A 193 24.31 0.42 4.23
C ILE A 193 25.36 0.44 5.35
N LEU A 194 24.99 0.00 6.56
CA LEU A 194 25.89 0.01 7.73
C LEU A 194 26.48 -1.38 8.03
N GLY A 195 25.87 -2.43 7.49
CA GLY A 195 26.10 -3.81 7.95
C GLY A 195 25.24 -4.15 9.17
N GLN A 196 25.00 -5.44 9.39
CA GLN A 196 24.02 -5.92 10.38
C GLN A 196 24.23 -5.36 11.79
N ASN A 197 25.46 -5.45 12.33
CA ASN A 197 25.72 -5.02 13.69
C ASN A 197 25.50 -3.51 13.88
N GLU A 198 26.04 -2.70 12.99
CA GLU A 198 25.92 -1.23 13.07
C GLU A 198 24.49 -0.77 12.73
N GLY A 199 23.80 -1.48 11.83
CA GLY A 199 22.40 -1.22 11.52
C GLY A 199 21.48 -1.50 12.71
N LEU A 200 21.71 -2.57 13.46
CA LEU A 200 21.00 -2.86 14.71
C LEU A 200 21.31 -1.80 15.78
N ALA A 201 22.59 -1.47 15.95
CA ALA A 201 23.02 -0.42 16.91
C ALA A 201 22.41 0.95 16.53
N TYR A 202 22.22 1.26 15.26
CA TYR A 202 21.54 2.46 14.83
C TYR A 202 20.14 2.55 15.42
N PHE A 203 19.33 1.50 15.36
CA PHE A 203 17.97 1.49 15.90
C PHE A 203 17.96 1.46 17.44
N GLU A 204 18.95 0.84 18.08
CA GLU A 204 19.13 0.95 19.53
C GLU A 204 19.32 2.41 19.96
N HIS A 205 20.16 3.16 19.21
CA HIS A 205 20.39 4.59 19.46
C HIS A 205 19.21 5.48 19.05
N LEU A 206 18.46 5.10 18.01
CA LEU A 206 17.28 5.83 17.56
C LEU A 206 16.09 5.67 18.51
N ASN A 207 15.95 4.51 19.14
CA ASN A 207 14.77 4.15 19.95
C ASN A 207 14.39 5.19 21.01
N PRO A 208 15.31 5.85 21.76
CA PRO A 208 14.95 6.91 22.70
C PRO A 208 14.29 8.14 22.05
N ASN A 209 14.50 8.34 20.75
CA ASN A 209 13.92 9.44 20.00
C ASN A 209 12.54 9.09 19.40
N ILE A 210 12.17 7.80 19.40
CA ILE A 210 10.88 7.34 18.89
C ILE A 210 9.81 7.54 19.95
N LYS A 211 8.81 8.34 19.60
CA LYS A 211 7.59 8.53 20.39
C LYS A 211 6.62 7.37 20.22
N GLU A 212 6.53 6.85 19.00
CA GLU A 212 5.62 5.75 18.68
C GLU A 212 6.10 4.95 17.47
N TYR A 213 5.88 3.64 17.52
CA TYR A 213 5.94 2.72 16.38
C TYR A 213 4.52 2.45 15.90
N THR A 214 4.22 2.84 14.67
CA THR A 214 2.89 2.65 14.09
C THR A 214 2.75 1.30 13.38
N THR A 215 1.52 0.83 13.20
CA THR A 215 1.26 -0.44 12.50
C THR A 215 1.17 -0.31 10.98
N SER A 216 1.08 0.92 10.45
CA SER A 216 1.02 1.19 9.01
C SER A 216 2.05 2.21 8.57
N GLY A 217 2.51 2.11 7.31
CA GLY A 217 3.49 3.02 6.70
C GLY A 217 3.00 4.46 6.55
N SER A 218 1.69 4.68 6.48
CA SER A 218 1.09 6.01 6.29
C SER A 218 0.81 6.78 7.59
N ALA A 219 0.75 6.09 8.73
CA ALA A 219 0.36 6.71 10.00
C ALA A 219 1.35 7.76 10.55
N PRO A 220 2.68 7.58 10.45
CA PRO A 220 3.63 8.56 10.97
C PRO A 220 3.50 9.92 10.29
N ALA A 221 3.41 9.96 8.95
CA ALA A 221 3.25 11.21 8.21
C ALA A 221 1.96 11.94 8.63
N LYS A 222 0.85 11.22 8.82
CA LYS A 222 -0.40 11.78 9.35
C LYS A 222 -0.21 12.36 10.77
N ALA A 223 0.62 11.75 11.61
CA ALA A 223 0.95 12.28 12.95
C ALA A 223 1.76 13.59 12.88
N ALA A 224 2.72 13.71 11.97
CA ALA A 224 3.46 14.96 11.75
C ALA A 224 2.56 16.08 11.24
N VAL A 225 1.62 15.78 10.35
CA VAL A 225 0.60 16.74 9.87
C VAL A 225 -0.25 17.29 11.02
N ARG A 226 -0.68 16.41 11.93
CA ARG A 226 -1.47 16.82 13.11
C ARG A 226 -0.65 17.56 14.17
N GLY A 227 0.68 17.55 14.06
CA GLY A 227 1.57 18.11 15.06
C GLY A 227 1.81 17.22 16.29
N ASP A 228 1.50 15.94 16.20
CA ASP A 228 1.72 14.96 17.27
C ASP A 228 3.21 14.63 17.43
N VAL A 229 3.99 14.69 16.34
CA VAL A 229 5.44 14.48 16.29
C VAL A 229 6.10 15.55 15.41
N ALA A 230 7.39 15.79 15.62
CA ALA A 230 8.15 16.71 14.78
C ALA A 230 8.72 16.04 13.53
N ILE A 231 9.04 14.75 13.60
CA ILE A 231 9.67 14.00 12.53
C ILE A 231 8.89 12.70 12.33
N ALA A 232 8.59 12.38 11.09
CA ALA A 232 7.92 11.14 10.73
C ALA A 232 8.69 10.42 9.62
N TYR A 233 8.94 9.13 9.75
CA TYR A 233 9.34 8.30 8.62
C TYR A 233 8.09 7.71 7.97
N GLY A 234 7.89 7.98 6.70
CA GLY A 234 6.68 7.56 5.96
C GLY A 234 6.94 7.39 4.48
N LEU A 235 5.88 7.15 3.72
CA LEU A 235 5.93 6.99 2.27
C LEU A 235 6.31 8.32 1.60
N LEU A 236 7.33 8.31 0.73
CA LEU A 236 7.85 9.51 0.08
C LEU A 236 6.75 10.31 -0.62
N TRP A 237 5.93 9.66 -1.43
CA TRP A 237 4.85 10.33 -2.17
C TRP A 237 3.86 11.05 -1.25
N GLN A 238 3.50 10.40 -0.14
CA GLN A 238 2.58 10.95 0.84
C GLN A 238 3.21 12.12 1.61
N CYS A 239 4.49 11.99 1.98
CA CYS A 239 5.26 13.06 2.61
C CYS A 239 5.32 14.30 1.72
N VAL A 240 5.55 14.12 0.40
CA VAL A 240 5.59 15.22 -0.57
C VAL A 240 4.21 15.88 -0.71
N ASN A 241 3.14 15.12 -0.81
CA ASN A 241 1.78 15.68 -0.86
C ASN A 241 1.46 16.49 0.39
N TYR A 242 1.77 15.96 1.58
CA TYR A 242 1.53 16.72 2.81
C TYR A 242 2.40 17.99 2.90
N ALA A 243 3.65 17.96 2.44
CA ALA A 243 4.49 19.16 2.40
C ALA A 243 3.97 20.19 1.40
N ASN A 244 3.39 19.76 0.28
CA ASN A 244 2.77 20.66 -0.68
C ASN A 244 1.49 21.34 -0.14
N GLU A 245 0.75 20.65 0.71
CA GLU A 245 -0.54 21.11 1.23
C GLU A 245 -0.44 21.88 2.56
N ASN A 246 0.67 21.73 3.30
CA ASN A 246 0.79 22.27 4.65
C ASN A 246 2.08 23.08 4.82
N GLU A 247 1.93 24.37 5.04
CA GLU A 247 3.05 25.26 5.35
C GLU A 247 3.75 24.84 6.66
N GLY A 248 5.07 24.73 6.61
CA GLY A 248 5.90 24.30 7.73
C GLY A 248 6.14 22.78 7.78
N LEU A 249 5.67 22.03 6.79
CA LEU A 249 6.12 20.66 6.55
C LEU A 249 7.17 20.66 5.42
N VAL A 250 8.24 19.90 5.63
CA VAL A 250 9.29 19.71 4.62
C VAL A 250 9.63 18.23 4.51
N VAL A 251 9.97 17.80 3.29
CA VAL A 251 10.48 16.44 3.06
C VAL A 251 12.00 16.47 3.15
N VAL A 252 12.57 15.53 3.91
CA VAL A 252 14.00 15.31 3.98
C VAL A 252 14.36 14.00 3.30
N VAL A 253 15.20 14.10 2.30
CA VAL A 253 15.83 12.97 1.60
C VAL A 253 17.30 12.94 2.02
N PRO A 254 17.72 11.96 2.84
CA PRO A 254 19.11 11.85 3.28
C PRO A 254 20.07 11.66 2.09
N GLU A 255 21.29 12.21 2.21
CA GLU A 255 22.30 12.11 1.14
C GLU A 255 22.75 10.68 0.84
N GLN A 256 22.59 9.77 1.80
CA GLN A 256 22.85 8.34 1.63
C GLN A 256 21.85 7.65 0.68
N GLY A 257 20.77 8.34 0.34
CA GLY A 257 19.69 7.81 -0.48
C GLY A 257 18.53 7.24 0.31
N LEU A 258 17.56 6.68 -0.40
CA LEU A 258 16.33 6.11 0.16
C LEU A 258 16.26 4.62 -0.14
N ALA A 259 15.90 3.83 0.86
CA ALA A 259 15.54 2.43 0.65
C ALA A 259 14.16 2.36 -0.03
N TYR A 260 14.02 1.39 -0.93
CA TYR A 260 12.77 1.16 -1.64
C TYR A 260 12.30 -0.28 -1.48
N ASP A 261 11.02 -0.47 -1.67
CA ASP A 261 10.40 -1.77 -1.81
C ASP A 261 9.61 -1.84 -3.11
N LEU A 262 9.40 -3.06 -3.59
CA LEU A 262 8.60 -3.37 -4.77
C LEU A 262 7.34 -4.10 -4.34
N PHE A 263 6.23 -3.70 -4.95
CA PHE A 263 4.93 -4.28 -4.71
C PHE A 263 4.43 -5.03 -5.95
N THR A 264 3.63 -6.03 -5.71
CA THR A 264 3.18 -6.96 -6.74
C THR A 264 1.67 -7.10 -6.75
N MET A 265 1.12 -7.50 -7.90
CA MET A 265 -0.26 -7.88 -8.09
C MET A 265 -0.36 -9.19 -8.85
N GLY A 266 -1.44 -9.92 -8.63
CA GLY A 266 -1.69 -11.18 -9.31
C GLY A 266 -3.07 -11.74 -8.99
N ILE A 267 -3.35 -12.93 -9.52
CA ILE A 267 -4.61 -13.64 -9.33
C ILE A 267 -4.34 -14.90 -8.50
N VAL A 268 -5.18 -15.18 -7.51
CA VAL A 268 -5.12 -16.45 -6.76
C VAL A 268 -5.62 -17.59 -7.66
N SER A 269 -4.89 -18.70 -7.68
CA SER A 269 -5.17 -19.84 -8.56
C SER A 269 -6.57 -20.42 -8.36
N GLY A 270 -7.22 -20.75 -9.49
CA GLY A 270 -8.60 -21.22 -9.53
C GLY A 270 -9.64 -20.11 -9.69
N HIS A 271 -9.29 -18.86 -9.31
CA HIS A 271 -10.18 -17.70 -9.40
C HIS A 271 -10.21 -17.09 -10.81
N GLU A 272 -9.20 -17.33 -11.64
CA GLU A 272 -9.16 -16.95 -13.07
C GLU A 272 -10.28 -17.61 -13.90
N THR A 273 -10.94 -18.62 -13.36
CA THR A 273 -12.10 -19.26 -13.98
C THR A 273 -13.35 -18.37 -13.95
N LYS A 274 -13.38 -17.33 -13.10
CA LYS A 274 -14.40 -16.30 -13.07
C LYS A 274 -14.08 -15.25 -14.14
N PRO A 275 -14.93 -15.04 -15.18
CA PRO A 275 -14.65 -14.07 -16.24
C PRO A 275 -14.38 -12.66 -15.68
N ALA A 276 -15.18 -12.21 -14.71
CA ALA A 276 -15.04 -10.89 -14.09
C ALA A 276 -13.67 -10.68 -13.44
N VAL A 277 -13.07 -11.70 -12.81
CA VAL A 277 -11.74 -11.63 -12.20
C VAL A 277 -10.67 -11.36 -13.25
N LYS A 278 -10.71 -12.10 -14.35
CA LYS A 278 -9.76 -11.92 -15.46
C LYS A 278 -9.90 -10.55 -16.11
N ASP A 279 -11.14 -10.10 -16.35
CA ASP A 279 -11.42 -8.80 -16.96
C ASP A 279 -10.94 -7.64 -16.07
N VAL A 280 -11.24 -7.70 -14.76
CA VAL A 280 -10.80 -6.70 -13.78
C VAL A 280 -9.28 -6.67 -13.67
N PHE A 281 -8.62 -7.83 -13.54
CA PHE A 281 -7.15 -7.87 -13.46
C PHE A 281 -6.51 -7.34 -14.75
N THR A 282 -7.02 -7.71 -15.92
CA THR A 282 -6.52 -7.24 -17.23
C THR A 282 -6.66 -5.71 -17.35
N TYR A 283 -7.76 -5.14 -16.89
CA TYR A 283 -7.94 -3.68 -16.87
C TYR A 283 -6.97 -3.01 -15.90
N ILE A 284 -6.78 -3.55 -14.69
CA ILE A 284 -5.79 -3.03 -13.75
C ILE A 284 -4.40 -3.06 -14.39
N TYR A 285 -4.00 -4.18 -14.96
CA TYR A 285 -2.69 -4.37 -15.56
C TYR A 285 -2.41 -3.43 -16.73
N ASN A 286 -3.35 -3.36 -17.69
CA ASN A 286 -3.12 -2.65 -18.95
C ASN A 286 -3.41 -1.14 -18.89
N GLU A 287 -4.42 -0.73 -18.09
CA GLU A 287 -4.99 0.60 -18.20
C GLU A 287 -4.90 1.41 -16.90
N LEU A 288 -5.04 0.76 -15.75
CA LEU A 288 -5.23 1.49 -14.50
C LEU A 288 -3.93 1.70 -13.72
N ASN A 289 -3.05 0.68 -13.66
CA ASN A 289 -1.89 0.74 -12.77
C ASN A 289 -0.90 1.84 -13.13
N LYS A 290 -0.60 2.01 -14.42
CA LYS A 290 0.36 3.04 -14.86
C LYS A 290 -0.09 4.47 -14.54
N PRO A 291 -1.34 4.92 -14.84
CA PRO A 291 -1.85 6.20 -14.37
C PRO A 291 -1.86 6.34 -12.85
N GLN A 292 -2.21 5.28 -12.11
CA GLN A 292 -2.16 5.30 -10.65
C GLN A 292 -0.74 5.56 -10.12
N CYS A 293 0.28 4.94 -10.73
CA CYS A 293 1.66 5.19 -10.37
C CYS A 293 2.03 6.66 -10.52
N ALA A 294 1.65 7.33 -11.60
CA ALA A 294 1.95 8.75 -11.80
C ALA A 294 1.36 9.67 -10.70
N LEU A 295 0.23 9.25 -10.11
CA LEU A 295 -0.48 10.00 -9.08
C LEU A 295 0.07 9.76 -7.67
N PHE A 296 0.55 8.54 -7.37
CA PHE A 296 0.83 8.13 -6.00
C PHE A 296 2.25 7.65 -5.76
N ASN A 297 2.83 6.89 -6.66
CA ASN A 297 4.21 6.40 -6.57
C ASN A 297 4.88 6.46 -7.94
N PRO A 298 5.28 7.68 -8.37
CA PRO A 298 5.71 7.94 -9.75
C PRO A 298 7.14 7.45 -10.04
N ASP A 299 7.61 6.48 -9.28
CA ASP A 299 8.92 5.91 -9.44
C ASP A 299 8.93 4.90 -10.59
N ILE A 300 10.04 4.86 -11.32
CA ILE A 300 10.11 4.14 -12.59
C ILE A 300 10.01 2.63 -12.39
N ILE A 301 8.94 2.05 -12.92
CA ILE A 301 8.75 0.61 -13.09
C ILE A 301 8.40 0.24 -14.53
N TYR A 302 7.94 1.19 -15.35
CA TYR A 302 7.62 0.99 -16.76
C TYR A 302 8.56 1.78 -17.66
N MET A 303 8.87 1.25 -18.86
CA MET A 303 9.74 1.94 -19.84
C MET A 303 9.19 3.29 -20.30
N ASP A 304 7.87 3.42 -20.38
CA ASP A 304 7.15 4.64 -20.76
C ASP A 304 6.37 5.22 -19.57
N MET A 305 7.00 5.23 -18.40
CA MET A 305 6.39 5.80 -17.19
C MET A 305 6.00 7.25 -17.42
N PRO A 306 4.73 7.63 -17.16
CA PRO A 306 4.33 9.03 -17.22
C PRO A 306 5.08 9.86 -16.19
N ALA A 307 5.25 11.14 -16.47
CA ALA A 307 5.84 12.07 -15.50
C ALA A 307 4.98 12.10 -14.23
N SER A 308 5.64 12.32 -13.08
CA SER A 308 4.94 12.47 -11.80
C SER A 308 3.90 13.60 -11.89
N GLU A 309 2.70 13.30 -11.42
CA GLU A 309 1.65 14.30 -11.22
C GLU A 309 1.74 14.99 -9.84
N ILE A 310 2.65 14.49 -8.97
CA ILE A 310 2.91 15.07 -7.66
C ILE A 310 3.85 16.27 -7.80
N PRO A 311 3.41 17.49 -7.49
CA PRO A 311 4.30 18.66 -7.53
C PRO A 311 5.48 18.49 -6.57
N ASN A 312 6.65 19.01 -6.96
CA ASN A 312 7.88 18.98 -6.15
C ASN A 312 8.35 17.56 -5.76
N TYR A 313 7.92 16.51 -6.46
CA TYR A 313 8.41 15.16 -6.21
C TYR A 313 9.93 15.11 -6.46
N PRO A 314 10.76 14.69 -5.48
CA PRO A 314 12.20 14.71 -5.61
C PRO A 314 12.66 13.70 -6.65
N THR A 315 13.72 14.03 -7.36
CA THR A 315 14.36 13.17 -8.38
C THR A 315 15.87 13.20 -8.21
N GLY A 316 16.55 12.14 -8.69
CA GLY A 316 18.00 12.09 -8.69
C GLY A 316 18.66 11.82 -7.33
N PHE A 317 17.90 11.36 -6.35
CA PHE A 317 18.44 10.86 -5.09
C PHE A 317 19.04 9.46 -5.26
N GLY A 318 19.92 9.04 -4.34
CA GLY A 318 20.49 7.71 -4.31
C GLY A 318 19.45 6.66 -3.92
N GLU A 319 19.54 5.46 -4.50
CA GLU A 319 18.69 4.32 -4.14
C GLU A 319 19.50 3.34 -3.27
N ILE A 320 18.88 2.87 -2.20
CA ILE A 320 19.40 1.78 -1.36
C ILE A 320 18.63 0.52 -1.74
N THR A 321 19.30 -0.38 -2.48
CA THR A 321 18.75 -1.70 -2.80
C THR A 321 18.93 -2.60 -1.59
N MET A 322 17.84 -2.96 -0.95
CA MET A 322 17.85 -3.78 0.27
C MET A 322 18.46 -5.16 0.01
N GLU A 323 19.31 -5.61 0.93
CA GLU A 323 19.80 -6.98 0.93
C GLU A 323 18.65 -7.96 1.17
N GLY A 324 18.69 -9.11 0.51
CA GLY A 324 17.68 -10.15 0.72
C GLY A 324 16.27 -9.81 0.23
N MET A 325 16.10 -8.92 -0.77
CA MET A 325 14.78 -8.50 -1.30
C MET A 325 13.90 -9.67 -1.79
N PHE A 326 14.49 -10.83 -2.09
CA PHE A 326 13.79 -12.08 -2.44
C PHE A 326 13.99 -13.20 -1.43
N ASP A 327 14.71 -12.93 -0.37
CA ASP A 327 15.11 -13.94 0.61
C ASP A 327 14.25 -13.81 1.87
N PHE A 328 13.27 -14.73 1.98
CA PHE A 328 12.36 -14.72 3.10
C PHE A 328 13.03 -15.14 4.42
N GLU A 329 14.03 -16.04 4.37
CA GLU A 329 14.76 -16.45 5.57
C GLU A 329 15.55 -15.25 6.11
N TYR A 330 16.21 -14.51 5.21
CA TYR A 330 16.87 -13.27 5.56
C TYR A 330 15.91 -12.25 6.19
N LYS A 331 14.73 -12.05 5.57
CA LYS A 331 13.71 -11.14 6.14
C LYS A 331 13.28 -11.59 7.52
N GLN A 332 12.99 -12.89 7.71
CA GLN A 332 12.55 -13.41 8.98
C GLN A 332 13.64 -13.31 10.05
N ASP A 333 14.87 -13.72 9.72
CA ASP A 333 16.02 -13.60 10.62
C ASP A 333 16.25 -12.16 11.05
N LEU A 334 16.15 -11.22 10.11
CA LEU A 334 16.32 -9.80 10.40
C LEU A 334 15.17 -9.26 11.28
N LEU A 335 13.91 -9.65 11.03
CA LEU A 335 12.76 -9.26 11.85
C LEU A 335 12.80 -9.90 13.25
N ASP A 336 13.38 -11.09 13.40
CA ASP A 336 13.54 -11.72 14.73
C ASP A 336 14.53 -10.96 15.61
N LEU A 337 15.47 -10.22 15.00
CA LEU A 337 16.40 -9.33 15.72
C LEU A 337 15.77 -7.98 16.11
N TRP A 338 14.58 -7.66 15.63
CA TRP A 338 13.89 -6.42 16.01
C TRP A 338 13.24 -6.55 17.39
N GLU A 339 13.65 -5.74 18.33
CA GLU A 339 13.26 -5.82 19.74
C GLU A 339 12.20 -4.79 20.21
N TYR A 340 11.79 -3.84 19.33
CA TYR A 340 10.94 -2.70 19.68
C TYR A 340 9.50 -2.80 19.21
#